data_57824534cabd7c6b200709e6e8446273
#
_entry.id   57824534cabd7c6b200709e6e8446273
#
_cell.length_a   1.000
_cell.length_b   1.000
_cell.length_c   1.000
_cell.angle_alpha   90.00
_cell.angle_beta   90.00
_cell.angle_gamma   90.00
#
_symmetry.space_group_name_H-M   'P 1'
#
loop_
_entity.id
_entity.type
_entity.pdbx_description
1 polymer ?
#
loop_
_entity_poly.entity_id
_entity_poly.type
_entity_poly.pdbx_seq_one_letter_code
_entity_poly.pdbx_strand_id
1 'polypeptide(L)'
;MTKKGWLGFPLRELVVAPMVDQSELAFRMLCRKYGASLCFTPMLHARLFSESAKYRRSKFTTVPSDRPLIVQFCGNDPDILLAAARHVEGCCEAVDLNLGCPQNIAKRGRYGSFLLEHGDLIGRIVAHMSSNLATPVSCKIRVLPSREKTLELAMRLEDAGCGLLTVHGRTKEQNKERVGSCDWDIIRAIKERVSVPVIANGGVGTFAEGIACREATGADAVMSAEGILENPACVAGMDPAPSPTRMALDYLEMVLLYPDTKKVVQAHLFKLLHGPLCVHPEFRQQISRPCRVRDFGAYLGAMRQCVESLAALHHGDGAEVCVNRRCHPHERLGEYYPWYGRHRGAFGV
;
A
#
# COMPACT_ATOMS: atom_id res chain seq x y z
N MET A 1 -3.22 -13.59 -30.01
CA MET A 1 -2.12 -12.84 -29.33
C MET A 1 -2.12 -13.29 -27.86
N THR A 2 -1.11 -13.99 -27.42
CA THR A 2 -1.00 -14.51 -26.06
C THR A 2 -0.80 -13.36 -25.08
N LYS A 3 -1.75 -13.18 -24.17
CA LYS A 3 -1.75 -12.17 -23.09
C LYS A 3 -0.66 -12.44 -22.02
N LYS A 4 0.55 -12.82 -22.43
CA LYS A 4 1.69 -12.97 -21.54
C LYS A 4 2.29 -11.63 -21.22
N GLY A 5 2.12 -11.19 -19.97
CA GLY A 5 2.97 -10.16 -19.37
C GLY A 5 2.61 -8.73 -19.73
N TRP A 6 1.43 -8.27 -19.33
CA TRP A 6 1.06 -6.87 -19.39
C TRP A 6 2.12 -5.94 -18.75
N LEU A 7 2.81 -6.39 -17.72
CA LEU A 7 3.90 -5.65 -17.08
C LEU A 7 5.30 -6.09 -17.56
N GLY A 8 5.42 -7.14 -18.35
CA GLY A 8 6.69 -7.60 -18.93
C GLY A 8 7.69 -8.22 -17.92
N PHE A 9 7.33 -8.34 -16.65
CA PHE A 9 8.19 -8.89 -15.58
C PHE A 9 7.41 -9.80 -14.61
N PRO A 10 8.06 -10.81 -14.00
CA PRO A 10 7.41 -11.70 -13.06
C PRO A 10 7.15 -10.97 -11.73
N LEU A 11 5.93 -11.06 -11.22
CA LEU A 11 5.55 -10.58 -9.90
C LEU A 11 5.66 -11.72 -8.89
N ARG A 12 6.85 -11.98 -8.37
CA ARG A 12 7.09 -13.05 -7.38
C ARG A 12 7.00 -12.54 -5.95
N GLU A 13 7.35 -11.29 -5.75
CA GLU A 13 7.39 -10.60 -4.48
C GLU A 13 6.04 -9.98 -4.14
N LEU A 14 5.89 -9.53 -2.90
CA LEU A 14 4.70 -8.77 -2.52
C LEU A 14 4.73 -7.37 -3.17
N VAL A 15 3.59 -6.98 -3.72
CA VAL A 15 3.38 -5.65 -4.31
C VAL A 15 3.08 -4.64 -3.22
N VAL A 16 3.73 -3.47 -3.28
CA VAL A 16 3.50 -2.36 -2.34
C VAL A 16 2.21 -1.63 -2.69
N ALA A 17 1.25 -1.66 -1.77
CA ALA A 17 -0.08 -1.07 -1.96
C ALA A 17 -0.05 0.47 -2.05
N PRO A 18 -1.02 1.09 -2.75
CA PRO A 18 -1.26 2.54 -2.67
C PRO A 18 -1.79 2.92 -1.28
N MET A 19 -1.07 3.80 -0.59
CA MET A 19 -1.41 4.24 0.77
C MET A 19 -1.20 5.75 0.90
N VAL A 20 -2.26 6.50 1.23
CA VAL A 20 -2.20 7.96 1.42
C VAL A 20 -1.27 8.30 2.57
N ASP A 21 -0.31 9.21 2.31
CA ASP A 21 0.75 9.64 3.23
C ASP A 21 1.63 8.47 3.76
N GLN A 22 1.71 7.33 3.02
CA GLN A 22 2.46 6.15 3.47
C GLN A 22 3.08 5.31 2.33
N SER A 23 2.87 5.64 1.07
CA SER A 23 3.58 5.04 -0.07
C SER A 23 4.25 6.12 -0.94
N GLU A 24 4.79 7.14 -0.28
CA GLU A 24 5.61 8.18 -0.88
C GLU A 24 6.96 7.63 -1.34
N LEU A 25 7.72 8.44 -2.10
CA LEU A 25 8.93 8.00 -2.77
C LEU A 25 9.96 7.37 -1.80
N ALA A 26 10.23 7.99 -0.66
CA ALA A 26 11.21 7.47 0.30
C ALA A 26 10.83 6.06 0.78
N PHE A 27 9.54 5.83 1.07
CA PHE A 27 9.07 4.52 1.51
C PHE A 27 9.07 3.48 0.38
N ARG A 28 8.69 3.86 -0.85
CA ARG A 28 8.79 2.95 -2.01
C ARG A 28 10.24 2.54 -2.26
N MET A 29 11.19 3.48 -2.17
CA MET A 29 12.62 3.19 -2.34
C MET A 29 13.17 2.30 -1.23
N LEU A 30 12.68 2.44 0.02
CA LEU A 30 12.97 1.50 1.09
C LEU A 30 12.46 0.09 0.76
N CYS A 31 11.20 -0.05 0.31
CA CYS A 31 10.64 -1.34 -0.10
C CYS A 31 11.45 -1.95 -1.26
N ARG A 32 11.90 -1.14 -2.22
CA ARG A 32 12.77 -1.60 -3.33
C ARG A 32 14.14 -2.06 -2.84
N LYS A 33 14.74 -1.36 -1.87
CA LYS A 33 15.99 -1.81 -1.21
C LYS A 33 15.83 -3.23 -0.65
N TYR A 34 14.63 -3.57 -0.19
CA TYR A 34 14.29 -4.90 0.33
C TYR A 34 13.64 -5.86 -0.70
N GLY A 35 13.68 -5.51 -1.99
CA GLY A 35 13.33 -6.43 -3.07
C GLY A 35 11.93 -6.25 -3.67
N ALA A 36 11.19 -5.19 -3.33
CA ALA A 36 9.89 -4.94 -3.96
C ALA A 36 10.02 -4.73 -5.48
N SER A 37 9.36 -5.58 -6.27
CA SER A 37 9.38 -5.51 -7.73
C SER A 37 8.37 -4.50 -8.30
N LEU A 38 7.26 -4.25 -7.61
CA LEU A 38 6.22 -3.32 -8.04
C LEU A 38 5.71 -2.48 -6.88
N CYS A 39 5.64 -1.17 -7.10
CA CYS A 39 5.08 -0.23 -6.13
C CYS A 39 3.95 0.60 -6.74
N PHE A 40 3.02 1.02 -5.88
CA PHE A 40 1.99 2.01 -6.21
C PHE A 40 2.29 3.34 -5.53
N THR A 41 1.96 4.45 -6.20
CA THR A 41 1.95 5.76 -5.54
C THR A 41 0.84 5.85 -4.49
N PRO A 42 0.86 6.85 -3.58
CA PRO A 42 -0.34 7.26 -2.87
C PRO A 42 -1.48 7.58 -3.85
N MET A 43 -2.73 7.46 -3.37
CA MET A 43 -3.91 7.85 -4.14
C MET A 43 -3.91 9.37 -4.38
N LEU A 44 -3.86 9.79 -5.64
CA LEU A 44 -3.86 11.18 -6.07
C LEU A 44 -5.27 11.62 -6.50
N HIS A 45 -5.69 12.81 -6.08
CA HIS A 45 -7.00 13.34 -6.48
C HIS A 45 -6.94 13.92 -7.90
N ALA A 46 -7.62 13.28 -8.87
CA ALA A 46 -7.49 13.57 -10.29
C ALA A 46 -7.74 15.05 -10.64
N ARG A 47 -8.82 15.68 -10.11
CA ARG A 47 -9.10 17.09 -10.35
C ARG A 47 -7.98 18.00 -9.86
N LEU A 48 -7.52 17.82 -8.63
CA LEU A 48 -6.43 18.63 -8.09
C LEU A 48 -5.13 18.39 -8.86
N PHE A 49 -4.92 17.18 -9.33
CA PHE A 49 -3.74 16.83 -10.09
C PHE A 49 -3.76 17.41 -11.49
N SER A 50 -4.90 17.42 -12.18
CA SER A 50 -5.05 18.03 -13.52
C SER A 50 -4.96 19.56 -13.47
N GLU A 51 -5.57 20.20 -12.46
CA GLU A 51 -5.73 21.65 -12.41
C GLU A 51 -4.58 22.39 -11.70
N SER A 52 -3.86 21.73 -10.75
CA SER A 52 -2.89 22.41 -9.87
C SER A 52 -1.47 21.87 -10.02
N ALA A 53 -0.59 22.63 -10.68
CA ALA A 53 0.84 22.32 -10.72
C ALA A 53 1.50 22.28 -9.32
N LYS A 54 1.00 23.09 -8.37
CA LYS A 54 1.46 23.06 -6.97
C LYS A 54 1.12 21.73 -6.32
N TYR A 55 -0.10 21.21 -6.52
CA TYR A 55 -0.52 19.91 -6.00
C TYR A 55 0.33 18.79 -6.60
N ARG A 56 0.52 18.77 -7.93
CA ARG A 56 1.39 17.78 -8.61
C ARG A 56 2.77 17.74 -7.97
N ARG A 57 3.46 18.87 -7.88
CA ARG A 57 4.80 18.94 -7.29
C ARG A 57 4.87 18.51 -5.83
N SER A 58 3.80 18.72 -5.07
CA SER A 58 3.76 18.38 -3.63
C SER A 58 3.33 16.94 -3.34
N LYS A 59 2.64 16.27 -4.28
CA LYS A 59 2.02 14.96 -4.03
C LYS A 59 2.55 13.83 -4.93
N PHE A 60 3.23 14.17 -6.01
CA PHE A 60 3.81 13.18 -6.91
C PHE A 60 5.30 13.43 -7.09
N THR A 61 6.08 12.52 -6.58
CA THR A 61 7.53 12.46 -6.76
C THR A 61 7.92 11.06 -7.17
N THR A 62 8.80 10.95 -8.15
CA THR A 62 9.37 9.69 -8.63
C THR A 62 10.77 9.95 -9.18
N VAL A 63 11.57 8.89 -9.33
CA VAL A 63 12.90 8.90 -9.92
C VAL A 63 13.04 7.72 -10.89
N PRO A 64 14.02 7.71 -11.81
CA PRO A 64 14.19 6.61 -12.77
C PRO A 64 14.31 5.22 -12.13
N SER A 65 14.88 5.12 -10.93
CA SER A 65 15.00 3.87 -10.17
C SER A 65 13.73 3.46 -9.41
N ASP A 66 12.71 4.33 -9.35
CA ASP A 66 11.39 4.01 -8.75
C ASP A 66 10.46 3.34 -9.77
N ARG A 67 10.98 2.37 -10.51
CA ARG A 67 10.24 1.60 -11.52
C ARG A 67 10.45 0.10 -11.29
N PRO A 68 9.47 -0.73 -11.61
CA PRO A 68 8.11 -0.46 -12.15
C PRO A 68 7.19 0.25 -11.15
N LEU A 69 6.45 1.25 -11.60
CA LEU A 69 5.56 2.08 -10.80
C LEU A 69 4.14 2.13 -11.39
N ILE A 70 3.13 2.04 -10.54
CA ILE A 70 1.73 2.31 -10.92
C ILE A 70 1.27 3.57 -10.20
N VAL A 71 0.76 4.54 -10.96
CA VAL A 71 0.26 5.81 -10.43
C VAL A 71 -1.25 5.71 -10.22
N GLN A 72 -1.68 5.82 -8.95
CA GLN A 72 -3.10 5.68 -8.61
C GLN A 72 -3.81 7.02 -8.52
N PHE A 73 -4.95 7.13 -9.22
CA PHE A 73 -5.86 8.28 -9.14
C PHE A 73 -7.21 7.91 -8.51
N CYS A 74 -7.86 8.91 -7.90
CA CYS A 74 -9.27 8.86 -7.55
C CYS A 74 -10.01 10.01 -8.21
N GLY A 75 -11.23 9.72 -8.65
CA GLY A 75 -12.13 10.66 -9.32
C GLY A 75 -13.37 9.93 -9.83
N ASN A 76 -14.29 10.66 -10.42
CA ASN A 76 -15.55 10.15 -10.96
C ASN A 76 -15.93 10.80 -12.31
N ASP A 77 -15.04 11.58 -12.88
CA ASP A 77 -15.21 12.27 -14.15
C ASP A 77 -14.18 11.73 -15.15
N PRO A 78 -14.61 11.16 -16.30
CA PRO A 78 -13.71 10.55 -17.28
C PRO A 78 -12.67 11.52 -17.86
N ASP A 79 -13.07 12.75 -18.18
CA ASP A 79 -12.19 13.72 -18.82
C ASP A 79 -11.14 14.24 -17.84
N ILE A 80 -11.53 14.47 -16.58
CA ILE A 80 -10.62 14.89 -15.50
C ILE A 80 -9.61 13.80 -15.19
N LEU A 81 -10.05 12.53 -15.13
CA LEU A 81 -9.17 11.40 -14.91
C LEU A 81 -8.18 11.22 -16.06
N LEU A 82 -8.63 11.34 -17.30
CA LEU A 82 -7.78 11.31 -18.48
C LEU A 82 -6.75 12.45 -18.47
N ALA A 83 -7.18 13.68 -18.16
CA ALA A 83 -6.30 14.83 -18.08
C ALA A 83 -5.22 14.66 -17.00
N ALA A 84 -5.61 14.13 -15.81
CA ALA A 84 -4.66 13.81 -14.76
C ALA A 84 -3.65 12.72 -15.18
N ALA A 85 -4.11 11.65 -15.81
CA ALA A 85 -3.29 10.54 -16.26
C ALA A 85 -2.24 10.95 -17.30
N ARG A 86 -2.59 11.83 -18.23
CA ARG A 86 -1.66 12.37 -19.27
C ARG A 86 -0.43 13.05 -18.67
N HIS A 87 -0.53 13.62 -17.47
CA HIS A 87 0.63 14.21 -16.80
C HIS A 87 1.68 13.19 -16.32
N VAL A 88 1.34 11.92 -16.26
CA VAL A 88 2.24 10.85 -15.76
C VAL A 88 2.57 9.81 -16.83
N GLU A 89 2.07 9.95 -18.06
CA GLU A 89 2.47 9.10 -19.18
C GLU A 89 3.98 9.14 -19.36
N GLY A 90 4.60 7.99 -19.56
CA GLY A 90 6.07 7.84 -19.62
C GLY A 90 6.78 7.79 -18.24
N CYS A 91 6.12 8.18 -17.16
CA CYS A 91 6.67 8.12 -15.79
C CYS A 91 6.27 6.87 -15.02
N CYS A 92 5.39 6.03 -15.56
CA CYS A 92 4.87 4.84 -14.90
C CYS A 92 4.54 3.73 -15.91
N GLU A 93 4.38 2.50 -15.42
CA GLU A 93 3.97 1.34 -16.22
C GLU A 93 2.47 1.28 -16.41
N ALA A 94 1.70 1.85 -15.48
CA ALA A 94 0.25 1.92 -15.57
C ALA A 94 -0.33 3.08 -14.76
N VAL A 95 -1.54 3.46 -15.12
CA VAL A 95 -2.39 4.37 -14.34
C VAL A 95 -3.51 3.54 -13.72
N ASP A 96 -3.67 3.65 -12.40
CA ASP A 96 -4.66 2.89 -11.64
C ASP A 96 -5.84 3.75 -11.20
N LEU A 97 -7.05 3.25 -11.37
CA LEU A 97 -8.27 3.86 -10.83
C LEU A 97 -8.59 3.28 -9.45
N ASN A 98 -8.62 4.13 -8.43
CA ASN A 98 -9.03 3.74 -7.09
C ASN A 98 -10.56 3.54 -7.02
N LEU A 99 -10.97 2.29 -6.81
CA LEU A 99 -12.35 1.88 -6.57
C LEU A 99 -12.50 1.17 -5.20
N GLY A 100 -11.55 1.40 -4.28
CA GLY A 100 -11.51 0.69 -3.01
C GLY A 100 -11.52 1.56 -1.75
N CYS A 101 -11.28 2.86 -1.82
CA CYS A 101 -11.20 3.73 -0.65
C CYS A 101 -12.57 3.91 0.03
N PRO A 102 -12.73 3.48 1.32
CA PRO A 102 -14.01 3.56 2.02
C PRO A 102 -14.12 4.79 2.94
N GLN A 103 -13.18 5.74 2.87
CA GLN A 103 -13.14 6.87 3.77
C GLN A 103 -14.22 7.91 3.51
N ASN A 104 -14.60 8.70 4.54
CA ASN A 104 -15.62 9.74 4.43
C ASN A 104 -15.32 10.81 3.37
N ILE A 105 -14.03 11.09 3.11
CA ILE A 105 -13.64 12.02 2.05
C ILE A 105 -14.00 11.45 0.67
N ALA A 106 -13.83 10.15 0.45
CA ALA A 106 -14.24 9.48 -0.77
C ALA A 106 -15.76 9.46 -0.93
N LYS A 107 -16.51 9.26 0.16
CA LYS A 107 -17.97 9.34 0.17
C LYS A 107 -18.46 10.72 -0.28
N ARG A 108 -17.90 11.80 0.32
CA ARG A 108 -18.26 13.18 -0.05
C ARG A 108 -17.88 13.52 -1.48
N GLY A 109 -16.73 13.04 -1.94
CA GLY A 109 -16.25 13.23 -3.31
C GLY A 109 -16.86 12.29 -4.34
N ARG A 110 -17.70 11.32 -3.93
CA ARG A 110 -18.34 10.30 -4.78
C ARG A 110 -17.33 9.52 -5.62
N TYR A 111 -16.20 9.10 -5.02
CA TYR A 111 -15.17 8.27 -5.66
C TYR A 111 -14.77 7.08 -4.77
N GLY A 112 -13.80 6.30 -5.18
CA GLY A 112 -13.35 5.11 -4.45
C GLY A 112 -14.43 4.02 -4.40
N SER A 113 -14.61 3.36 -3.25
CA SER A 113 -15.59 2.28 -3.10
C SER A 113 -17.05 2.71 -3.25
N PHE A 114 -17.32 4.02 -3.22
CA PHE A 114 -18.67 4.56 -3.43
C PHE A 114 -19.07 4.62 -4.91
N LEU A 115 -18.14 4.35 -5.83
CA LEU A 115 -18.45 4.15 -7.25
C LEU A 115 -18.85 2.70 -7.58
N LEU A 116 -18.52 1.72 -6.73
CA LEU A 116 -18.72 0.29 -7.04
C LEU A 116 -20.16 -0.09 -7.43
N GLU A 117 -21.13 0.65 -6.93
CA GLU A 117 -22.56 0.46 -7.24
C GLU A 117 -22.95 1.14 -8.58
N HIS A 118 -22.05 1.90 -9.20
CA HIS A 118 -22.25 2.62 -10.47
C HIS A 118 -21.42 2.01 -11.59
N GLY A 119 -21.60 0.71 -11.86
CA GLY A 119 -20.78 -0.05 -12.81
C GLY A 119 -20.74 0.56 -14.21
N ASP A 120 -21.83 1.16 -14.70
CA ASP A 120 -21.87 1.82 -16.01
C ASP A 120 -20.96 3.06 -16.06
N LEU A 121 -20.92 3.85 -14.99
CA LEU A 121 -20.02 5.00 -14.90
C LEU A 121 -18.56 4.53 -14.86
N ILE A 122 -18.25 3.52 -14.06
CA ILE A 122 -16.88 2.97 -13.98
C ILE A 122 -16.47 2.43 -15.34
N GLY A 123 -17.33 1.66 -16.02
CA GLY A 123 -17.06 1.15 -17.37
C GLY A 123 -16.73 2.28 -18.36
N ARG A 124 -17.53 3.37 -18.36
CA ARG A 124 -17.25 4.54 -19.20
C ARG A 124 -15.91 5.22 -18.85
N ILE A 125 -15.60 5.39 -17.58
CA ILE A 125 -14.31 5.96 -17.13
C ILE A 125 -13.15 5.13 -17.66
N VAL A 126 -13.18 3.81 -17.42
CA VAL A 126 -12.10 2.92 -17.83
C VAL A 126 -11.97 2.87 -19.35
N ALA A 127 -13.08 2.75 -20.10
CA ALA A 127 -13.06 2.75 -21.56
C ALA A 127 -12.52 4.07 -22.12
N HIS A 128 -12.92 5.19 -21.54
CA HIS A 128 -12.42 6.50 -21.96
C HIS A 128 -10.91 6.65 -21.73
N MET A 129 -10.41 6.24 -20.56
CA MET A 129 -8.98 6.27 -20.27
C MET A 129 -8.20 5.29 -21.14
N SER A 130 -8.63 4.03 -21.24
CA SER A 130 -7.89 3.01 -21.99
C SER A 130 -7.82 3.28 -23.50
N SER A 131 -8.83 3.94 -24.06
CA SER A 131 -8.85 4.31 -25.48
C SER A 131 -8.02 5.57 -25.82
N ASN A 132 -7.66 6.39 -24.83
CA ASN A 132 -7.03 7.69 -25.02
C ASN A 132 -5.65 7.84 -24.36
N LEU A 133 -5.16 6.79 -23.68
CA LEU A 133 -3.82 6.73 -23.09
C LEU A 133 -2.98 5.66 -23.80
N ALA A 134 -1.70 5.95 -24.02
CA ALA A 134 -0.73 4.93 -24.40
C ALA A 134 -0.32 4.06 -23.21
N THR A 135 -0.37 4.61 -22.00
CA THR A 135 -0.10 3.90 -20.73
C THR A 135 -1.31 3.03 -20.37
N PRO A 136 -1.12 1.74 -20.05
CA PRO A 136 -2.18 0.86 -19.63
C PRO A 136 -2.97 1.35 -18.43
N VAL A 137 -4.27 0.99 -18.36
CA VAL A 137 -5.16 1.33 -17.24
C VAL A 137 -5.37 0.10 -16.36
N SER A 138 -5.23 0.26 -15.05
CA SER A 138 -5.56 -0.75 -14.05
C SER A 138 -6.67 -0.25 -13.11
N CYS A 139 -7.28 -1.15 -12.37
CA CYS A 139 -8.29 -0.82 -11.38
C CYS A 139 -8.02 -1.55 -10.06
N LYS A 140 -8.09 -0.83 -8.93
CA LYS A 140 -8.06 -1.42 -7.61
C LYS A 140 -9.43 -1.35 -6.94
N ILE A 141 -10.08 -2.52 -6.80
CA ILE A 141 -11.45 -2.63 -6.29
C ILE A 141 -11.51 -3.22 -4.88
N ARG A 142 -12.65 -3.01 -4.22
CA ARG A 142 -13.19 -3.87 -3.16
C ARG A 142 -14.31 -4.70 -3.72
N VAL A 143 -14.69 -5.76 -2.98
CA VAL A 143 -15.83 -6.60 -3.36
C VAL A 143 -17.14 -5.95 -2.93
N LEU A 144 -18.21 -6.27 -3.65
CA LEU A 144 -19.60 -5.93 -3.29
C LEU A 144 -20.17 -6.99 -2.34
N PRO A 145 -21.24 -6.68 -1.59
CA PRO A 145 -21.93 -7.68 -0.77
C PRO A 145 -22.48 -8.88 -1.57
N SER A 146 -22.86 -8.67 -2.85
CA SER A 146 -23.22 -9.76 -3.75
C SER A 146 -21.99 -10.27 -4.51
N ARG A 147 -21.79 -11.58 -4.47
CA ARG A 147 -20.75 -12.29 -5.23
C ARG A 147 -20.94 -12.11 -6.73
N GLU A 148 -22.17 -12.28 -7.21
CA GLU A 148 -22.55 -12.16 -8.63
C GLU A 148 -22.23 -10.76 -9.16
N LYS A 149 -22.65 -9.72 -8.44
CA LYS A 149 -22.38 -8.33 -8.83
C LYS A 149 -20.87 -8.01 -8.81
N THR A 150 -20.11 -8.65 -7.93
CA THR A 150 -18.65 -8.50 -7.89
C THR A 150 -18.01 -9.11 -9.14
N LEU A 151 -18.46 -10.30 -9.55
CA LEU A 151 -17.97 -10.96 -10.77
C LEU A 151 -18.38 -10.19 -12.03
N GLU A 152 -19.63 -9.72 -12.11
CA GLU A 152 -20.10 -8.86 -13.21
C GLU A 152 -19.27 -7.57 -13.33
N LEU A 153 -18.93 -6.93 -12.19
CA LEU A 153 -18.09 -5.74 -12.18
C LEU A 153 -16.68 -6.05 -12.71
N ALA A 154 -16.08 -7.16 -12.28
CA ALA A 154 -14.74 -7.54 -12.72
C ALA A 154 -14.68 -7.77 -14.25
N MET A 155 -15.66 -8.50 -14.81
CA MET A 155 -15.77 -8.72 -16.25
C MET A 155 -16.01 -7.41 -17.01
N ARG A 156 -16.92 -6.55 -16.52
CA ARG A 156 -17.16 -5.22 -17.10
C ARG A 156 -15.92 -4.34 -17.15
N LEU A 157 -15.08 -4.39 -16.11
CA LEU A 157 -13.81 -3.66 -16.08
C LEU A 157 -12.84 -4.17 -17.17
N GLU A 158 -12.74 -5.49 -17.32
CA GLU A 158 -11.94 -6.10 -18.40
C GLU A 158 -12.46 -5.69 -19.78
N ASP A 159 -13.78 -5.79 -20.01
CA ASP A 159 -14.42 -5.42 -21.28
C ASP A 159 -14.23 -3.92 -21.61
N ALA A 160 -14.15 -3.07 -20.58
CA ALA A 160 -13.85 -1.64 -20.72
C ALA A 160 -12.37 -1.34 -21.02
N GLY A 161 -11.49 -2.35 -21.02
CA GLY A 161 -10.06 -2.19 -21.33
C GLY A 161 -9.15 -2.07 -20.10
N CYS A 162 -9.64 -2.45 -18.91
CA CYS A 162 -8.79 -2.65 -17.75
C CYS A 162 -7.76 -3.76 -18.03
N GLY A 163 -6.47 -3.46 -17.97
CA GLY A 163 -5.40 -4.40 -18.27
C GLY A 163 -4.84 -5.15 -17.04
N LEU A 164 -5.15 -4.69 -15.82
CA LEU A 164 -4.74 -5.30 -14.56
C LEU A 164 -5.80 -5.02 -13.49
N LEU A 165 -6.21 -6.02 -12.75
CA LEU A 165 -7.18 -5.89 -11.68
C LEU A 165 -6.57 -6.22 -10.32
N THR A 166 -6.59 -5.26 -9.39
CA THR A 166 -6.24 -5.53 -7.99
C THR A 166 -7.51 -5.67 -7.16
N VAL A 167 -7.70 -6.80 -6.49
CA VAL A 167 -8.92 -7.12 -5.75
C VAL A 167 -8.66 -7.21 -4.25
N HIS A 168 -9.24 -6.30 -3.48
CA HIS A 168 -9.28 -6.42 -2.03
C HIS A 168 -10.54 -7.21 -1.63
N GLY A 169 -10.36 -8.43 -1.12
CA GLY A 169 -11.45 -9.36 -0.76
C GLY A 169 -12.24 -8.95 0.48
N ARG A 170 -12.55 -7.66 0.61
CA ARG A 170 -13.38 -7.06 1.67
C ARG A 170 -14.34 -6.04 1.08
N THR A 171 -15.54 -5.95 1.63
CA THR A 171 -16.50 -4.92 1.25
C THR A 171 -16.09 -3.54 1.81
N LYS A 172 -16.77 -2.46 1.38
CA LYS A 172 -16.49 -1.10 1.89
C LYS A 172 -16.83 -0.94 3.38
N GLU A 173 -17.75 -1.74 3.90
CA GLU A 173 -18.17 -1.77 5.30
C GLU A 173 -17.13 -2.44 6.20
N GLN A 174 -16.36 -3.38 5.65
CA GLN A 174 -15.27 -4.07 6.35
C GLN A 174 -14.03 -3.16 6.45
N ASN A 175 -14.07 -2.20 7.36
CA ASN A 175 -12.95 -1.27 7.60
C ASN A 175 -12.83 -0.94 9.09
N LYS A 176 -11.67 -0.45 9.51
CA LYS A 176 -11.33 -0.13 10.90
C LYS A 176 -11.62 -1.32 11.84
N GLU A 177 -12.49 -1.12 12.84
CA GLU A 177 -12.87 -2.13 13.84
C GLU A 177 -13.69 -3.29 13.24
N ARG A 178 -14.31 -3.08 12.07
CA ARG A 178 -15.14 -4.08 11.37
C ARG A 178 -14.39 -4.78 10.24
N VAL A 179 -13.07 -4.79 10.28
CA VAL A 179 -12.23 -5.28 9.17
C VAL A 179 -12.51 -6.76 8.83
N GLY A 180 -12.65 -7.63 9.82
CA GLY A 180 -12.94 -9.05 9.63
C GLY A 180 -11.94 -9.80 8.74
N SER A 181 -12.27 -11.03 8.40
CA SER A 181 -11.49 -11.86 7.45
C SER A 181 -11.57 -11.29 6.03
N CYS A 182 -10.55 -11.59 5.23
CA CYS A 182 -10.54 -11.31 3.80
C CYS A 182 -11.10 -12.53 3.06
N ASP A 183 -12.01 -12.32 2.15
CA ASP A 183 -12.57 -13.38 1.31
C ASP A 183 -11.62 -13.63 0.11
N TRP A 184 -10.80 -14.66 0.23
CA TRP A 184 -9.91 -15.11 -0.85
C TRP A 184 -10.64 -15.94 -1.91
N ASP A 185 -11.80 -16.55 -1.57
CA ASP A 185 -12.59 -17.34 -2.51
C ASP A 185 -13.23 -16.48 -3.60
N ILE A 186 -13.66 -15.26 -3.26
CA ILE A 186 -14.15 -14.32 -4.28
C ILE A 186 -12.99 -13.85 -5.20
N ILE A 187 -11.77 -13.69 -4.67
CA ILE A 187 -10.61 -13.33 -5.49
C ILE A 187 -10.30 -14.46 -6.47
N ARG A 188 -10.31 -15.71 -6.02
CA ARG A 188 -10.17 -16.90 -6.88
C ARG A 188 -11.21 -16.92 -7.97
N ALA A 189 -12.49 -16.74 -7.61
CA ALA A 189 -13.59 -16.74 -8.57
C ALA A 189 -13.49 -15.63 -9.63
N ILE A 190 -12.93 -14.44 -9.27
CA ILE A 190 -12.62 -13.38 -10.22
C ILE A 190 -11.50 -13.84 -11.14
N LYS A 191 -10.39 -14.39 -10.58
CA LYS A 191 -9.24 -14.87 -11.36
C LYS A 191 -9.62 -15.92 -12.39
N GLU A 192 -10.57 -16.79 -12.06
CA GLU A 192 -11.10 -17.82 -12.97
C GLU A 192 -11.98 -17.25 -14.11
N ARG A 193 -12.53 -16.04 -13.94
CA ARG A 193 -13.45 -15.41 -14.90
C ARG A 193 -12.80 -14.41 -15.83
N VAL A 194 -11.78 -13.68 -15.34
CA VAL A 194 -11.10 -12.67 -16.15
C VAL A 194 -9.81 -13.23 -16.75
N SER A 195 -9.43 -12.73 -17.93
CA SER A 195 -8.20 -13.10 -18.60
C SER A 195 -7.04 -12.14 -18.32
N VAL A 196 -7.32 -10.96 -17.75
CA VAL A 196 -6.30 -10.01 -17.30
C VAL A 196 -5.59 -10.51 -16.04
N PRO A 197 -4.35 -10.08 -15.79
CA PRO A 197 -3.68 -10.37 -14.52
C PRO A 197 -4.48 -9.86 -13.33
N VAL A 198 -4.45 -10.63 -12.23
CA VAL A 198 -5.13 -10.29 -10.96
C VAL A 198 -4.09 -10.21 -9.84
N ILE A 199 -4.10 -9.13 -9.10
CA ILE A 199 -3.35 -8.99 -7.84
C ILE A 199 -4.32 -9.19 -6.67
N ALA A 200 -4.09 -10.21 -5.85
CA ALA A 200 -4.84 -10.44 -4.62
C ALA A 200 -4.41 -9.45 -3.53
N ASN A 201 -5.38 -8.88 -2.80
CA ASN A 201 -5.08 -7.96 -1.72
C ASN A 201 -5.99 -8.21 -0.51
N GLY A 202 -5.43 -8.05 0.67
CA GLY A 202 -6.10 -8.16 1.95
C GLY A 202 -5.80 -9.46 2.70
N GLY A 203 -5.61 -9.34 4.01
CA GLY A 203 -5.28 -10.48 4.86
C GLY A 203 -3.79 -10.86 4.86
N VAL A 204 -2.92 -10.11 4.24
CA VAL A 204 -1.49 -10.41 4.06
C VAL A 204 -0.64 -9.40 4.80
N GLY A 205 0.04 -9.85 5.84
CA GLY A 205 0.98 -9.07 6.65
C GLY A 205 2.42 -9.61 6.62
N THR A 206 2.59 -10.86 6.19
CA THR A 206 3.90 -11.53 6.08
C THR A 206 4.10 -12.11 4.69
N PHE A 207 5.36 -12.46 4.36
CA PHE A 207 5.65 -13.12 3.10
C PHE A 207 5.01 -14.51 3.00
N ALA A 208 5.01 -15.27 4.10
CA ALA A 208 4.36 -16.59 4.15
C ALA A 208 2.83 -16.50 3.91
N GLU A 209 2.16 -15.52 4.52
CA GLU A 209 0.73 -15.24 4.24
C GLU A 209 0.53 -14.83 2.76
N GLY A 210 1.50 -14.15 2.17
CA GLY A 210 1.50 -13.82 0.74
C GLY A 210 1.55 -15.05 -0.16
N ILE A 211 2.41 -16.01 0.16
CA ILE A 211 2.49 -17.30 -0.55
C ILE A 211 1.16 -18.05 -0.41
N ALA A 212 0.64 -18.20 0.82
CA ALA A 212 -0.63 -18.87 1.08
C ALA A 212 -1.82 -18.20 0.35
N CYS A 213 -1.85 -16.87 0.32
CA CYS A 213 -2.85 -16.12 -0.43
C CYS A 213 -2.77 -16.40 -1.94
N ARG A 214 -1.57 -16.42 -2.50
CA ARG A 214 -1.34 -16.70 -3.93
C ARG A 214 -1.78 -18.11 -4.30
N GLU A 215 -1.44 -19.08 -3.48
CA GLU A 215 -1.86 -20.48 -3.68
C GLU A 215 -3.37 -20.65 -3.59
N ALA A 216 -4.00 -20.04 -2.57
CA ALA A 216 -5.44 -20.13 -2.37
C ALA A 216 -6.26 -19.42 -3.46
N THR A 217 -5.75 -18.32 -4.02
CA THR A 217 -6.48 -17.50 -4.99
C THR A 217 -6.13 -17.79 -6.44
N GLY A 218 -4.97 -18.38 -6.71
CA GLY A 218 -4.42 -18.50 -8.06
C GLY A 218 -4.05 -17.14 -8.70
N ALA A 219 -3.98 -16.07 -7.92
CA ALA A 219 -3.66 -14.73 -8.39
C ALA A 219 -2.23 -14.66 -8.96
N ASP A 220 -2.00 -13.77 -9.92
CA ASP A 220 -0.70 -13.58 -10.56
C ASP A 220 0.31 -12.91 -9.60
N ALA A 221 -0.19 -12.10 -8.67
CA ALA A 221 0.60 -11.47 -7.61
C ALA A 221 -0.23 -11.24 -6.35
N VAL A 222 0.44 -10.86 -5.27
CA VAL A 222 -0.19 -10.50 -3.99
C VAL A 222 0.28 -9.13 -3.53
N MET A 223 -0.66 -8.31 -3.07
CA MET A 223 -0.40 -6.95 -2.58
C MET A 223 -0.56 -6.91 -1.06
N SER A 224 0.42 -6.32 -0.38
CA SER A 224 0.34 -6.01 1.04
C SER A 224 0.35 -4.50 1.27
N ALA A 225 -0.30 -4.05 2.35
CA ALA A 225 -0.37 -2.67 2.78
C ALA A 225 0.18 -2.51 4.19
N GLU A 226 -0.62 -2.83 5.21
CA GLU A 226 -0.29 -2.57 6.61
C GLU A 226 0.94 -3.38 7.10
N GLY A 227 1.10 -4.62 6.64
CA GLY A 227 2.25 -5.47 6.98
C GLY A 227 3.57 -4.88 6.51
N ILE A 228 3.58 -4.34 5.28
CA ILE A 228 4.78 -3.69 4.71
C ILE A 228 5.15 -2.41 5.48
N LEU A 229 4.20 -1.69 6.06
CA LEU A 229 4.48 -0.48 6.85
C LEU A 229 5.24 -0.77 8.14
N GLU A 230 5.05 -1.94 8.72
CA GLU A 230 5.78 -2.40 9.89
C GLU A 230 7.07 -3.13 9.50
N ASN A 231 7.00 -3.96 8.48
CA ASN A 231 8.13 -4.74 8.00
C ASN A 231 8.26 -4.67 6.45
N PRO A 232 8.91 -3.64 5.90
CA PRO A 232 9.12 -3.55 4.46
C PRO A 232 9.98 -4.67 3.87
N ALA A 233 10.78 -5.39 4.66
CA ALA A 233 11.56 -6.54 4.20
C ALA A 233 10.70 -7.79 3.95
N CYS A 234 9.43 -7.81 4.39
CA CYS A 234 8.51 -8.92 4.11
C CYS A 234 8.14 -9.03 2.62
N VAL A 235 8.45 -8.03 1.80
CA VAL A 235 8.13 -8.06 0.35
C VAL A 235 8.80 -9.20 -0.39
N ALA A 236 10.01 -9.59 0.00
CA ALA A 236 10.80 -10.63 -0.65
C ALA A 236 11.15 -11.82 0.27
N GLY A 237 10.58 -11.85 1.47
CA GLY A 237 10.80 -12.97 2.41
C GLY A 237 12.26 -13.12 2.83
N MET A 238 12.93 -11.99 3.14
CA MET A 238 14.34 -12.01 3.57
C MET A 238 14.49 -12.82 4.86
N ASP A 239 15.47 -13.74 4.88
CA ASP A 239 15.83 -14.54 6.04
C ASP A 239 17.37 -14.55 6.19
N PRO A 240 17.94 -14.05 7.32
CA PRO A 240 17.22 -13.36 8.41
C PRO A 240 16.68 -11.99 7.99
N ALA A 241 15.51 -11.64 8.52
CA ALA A 241 14.93 -10.31 8.30
C ALA A 241 15.75 -9.25 9.03
N PRO A 242 15.93 -8.05 8.45
CA PRO A 242 16.55 -6.93 9.12
C PRO A 242 15.78 -6.54 10.38
N SER A 243 16.49 -6.08 11.43
CA SER A 243 15.83 -5.59 12.63
C SER A 243 14.95 -4.36 12.37
N PRO A 244 13.90 -4.11 13.17
CA PRO A 244 13.08 -2.90 13.06
C PRO A 244 13.89 -1.60 13.11
N THR A 245 14.92 -1.55 13.96
CA THR A 245 15.82 -0.39 14.08
C THR A 245 16.70 -0.23 12.84
N ARG A 246 17.15 -1.33 12.24
CA ARG A 246 17.89 -1.29 10.96
C ARG A 246 16.99 -0.76 9.84
N MET A 247 15.76 -1.26 9.73
CA MET A 247 14.79 -0.77 8.73
C MET A 247 14.45 0.71 8.92
N ALA A 248 14.34 1.17 10.17
CA ALA A 248 14.11 2.58 10.48
C ALA A 248 15.31 3.47 10.08
N LEU A 249 16.55 3.02 10.30
CA LEU A 249 17.75 3.74 9.84
C LEU A 249 17.81 3.79 8.31
N ASP A 250 17.55 2.68 7.63
CA ASP A 250 17.50 2.63 6.17
C ASP A 250 16.41 3.54 5.62
N TYR A 251 15.25 3.65 6.30
CA TYR A 251 14.21 4.61 5.94
C TYR A 251 14.70 6.06 6.05
N LEU A 252 15.38 6.41 7.14
CA LEU A 252 15.95 7.76 7.30
C LEU A 252 17.00 8.08 6.22
N GLU A 253 17.76 7.09 5.73
CA GLU A 253 18.65 7.26 4.57
C GLU A 253 17.85 7.57 3.29
N MET A 254 16.73 6.87 3.07
CA MET A 254 15.85 7.18 1.93
C MET A 254 15.23 8.58 2.06
N VAL A 255 14.83 9.00 3.27
CA VAL A 255 14.29 10.35 3.50
C VAL A 255 15.35 11.44 3.28
N LEU A 256 16.62 11.18 3.56
CA LEU A 256 17.72 12.11 3.25
C LEU A 256 17.85 12.33 1.74
N LEU A 257 17.68 11.27 0.94
CA LEU A 257 17.74 11.33 -0.53
C LEU A 257 16.43 11.86 -1.15
N TYR A 258 15.30 11.54 -0.56
CA TYR A 258 13.95 11.83 -1.05
C TYR A 258 13.12 12.45 0.08
N PRO A 259 13.30 13.74 0.37
CA PRO A 259 12.66 14.39 1.51
C PRO A 259 11.12 14.37 1.45
N ASP A 260 10.50 14.16 2.60
CA ASP A 260 9.06 14.30 2.81
C ASP A 260 8.77 15.13 4.07
N THR A 261 7.49 15.33 4.40
CA THR A 261 7.11 16.09 5.58
C THR A 261 7.49 15.34 6.87
N LYS A 262 7.87 16.08 7.91
CA LYS A 262 8.20 15.50 9.22
C LYS A 262 7.10 14.60 9.77
N LYS A 263 5.83 14.96 9.50
CA LYS A 263 4.66 14.16 9.89
C LYS A 263 4.66 12.77 9.24
N VAL A 264 4.98 12.69 7.95
CA VAL A 264 5.07 11.44 7.21
C VAL A 264 6.24 10.61 7.75
N VAL A 265 7.41 11.22 7.89
CA VAL A 265 8.61 10.54 8.44
C VAL A 265 8.33 9.96 9.83
N GLN A 266 7.75 10.76 10.73
CA GLN A 266 7.39 10.31 12.07
C GLN A 266 6.39 9.16 12.04
N ALA A 267 5.37 9.24 11.17
CA ALA A 267 4.37 8.18 11.05
C ALA A 267 4.95 6.85 10.60
N HIS A 268 5.96 6.84 9.72
CA HIS A 268 6.69 5.64 9.34
C HIS A 268 7.55 5.10 10.48
N LEU A 269 8.29 5.96 11.16
CA LEU A 269 9.12 5.52 12.31
C LEU A 269 8.27 4.85 13.40
N PHE A 270 7.07 5.37 13.71
CA PHE A 270 6.17 4.73 14.66
C PHE A 270 5.67 3.34 14.24
N LYS A 271 5.63 3.06 12.94
CA LYS A 271 5.24 1.75 12.43
C LYS A 271 6.41 0.79 12.36
N LEU A 272 7.52 1.22 11.76
CA LEU A 272 8.75 0.43 11.67
C LEU A 272 9.26 0.02 13.06
N LEU A 273 9.17 0.92 14.02
CA LEU A 273 9.62 0.70 15.40
C LEU A 273 8.50 0.23 16.34
N HIS A 274 7.35 -0.23 15.82
CA HIS A 274 6.22 -0.58 16.68
C HIS A 274 6.61 -1.56 17.78
N GLY A 275 7.27 -2.65 17.46
CA GLY A 275 7.74 -3.64 18.40
C GLY A 275 8.70 -3.08 19.46
N PRO A 276 9.85 -2.52 19.06
CA PRO A 276 10.77 -1.86 20.00
C PRO A 276 10.11 -0.81 20.90
N LEU A 277 9.16 -0.02 20.36
CA LEU A 277 8.42 0.99 21.13
C LEU A 277 7.34 0.41 22.08
N CYS A 278 6.99 -0.85 21.96
CA CYS A 278 6.19 -1.54 22.95
C CYS A 278 7.04 -1.96 24.16
N VAL A 279 8.31 -2.31 23.93
CA VAL A 279 9.27 -2.66 24.98
C VAL A 279 9.84 -1.41 25.66
N HIS A 280 10.13 -0.36 24.89
CA HIS A 280 10.75 0.88 25.31
C HIS A 280 9.84 2.09 25.04
N PRO A 281 8.71 2.25 25.74
CA PRO A 281 7.70 3.27 25.47
C PRO A 281 8.22 4.71 25.68
N GLU A 282 9.28 4.92 26.45
CA GLU A 282 9.92 6.23 26.68
C GLU A 282 10.46 6.85 25.37
N PHE A 283 10.86 6.03 24.40
CA PHE A 283 11.30 6.52 23.08
C PHE A 283 10.17 7.12 22.23
N ARG A 284 8.91 6.84 22.53
CA ARG A 284 7.76 7.47 21.83
C ARG A 284 7.80 9.00 21.94
N GLN A 285 8.16 9.52 23.12
CA GLN A 285 8.31 10.96 23.30
C GLN A 285 9.53 11.51 22.55
N GLN A 286 10.63 10.77 22.53
CA GLN A 286 11.84 11.17 21.82
C GLN A 286 11.61 11.25 20.30
N ILE A 287 10.83 10.34 19.70
CA ILE A 287 10.42 10.40 18.29
C ILE A 287 9.46 11.57 18.03
N SER A 288 8.61 11.94 19.02
CA SER A 288 7.62 12.99 18.85
C SER A 288 8.20 14.42 18.95
N ARG A 289 9.16 14.63 19.85
CA ARG A 289 9.73 15.96 20.17
C ARG A 289 10.41 16.67 18.98
N PRO A 290 11.24 16.00 18.15
CA PRO A 290 11.98 16.66 17.07
C PRO A 290 11.11 17.25 15.97
N CYS A 291 9.81 16.94 15.90
CA CYS A 291 8.89 17.57 14.95
C CYS A 291 8.84 19.10 15.08
N ARG A 292 9.21 19.65 16.26
CA ARG A 292 9.31 21.10 16.53
C ARG A 292 10.61 21.73 16.02
N VAL A 293 11.64 20.95 15.71
CA VAL A 293 12.90 21.45 15.16
C VAL A 293 12.65 22.03 13.78
N ARG A 294 13.03 23.30 13.52
CA ARG A 294 12.75 23.95 12.23
C ARG A 294 13.58 23.39 11.10
N ASP A 295 14.87 23.24 11.34
CA ASP A 295 15.81 22.69 10.36
C ASP A 295 15.55 21.19 10.10
N PHE A 296 15.47 20.81 8.83
CA PHE A 296 15.14 19.44 8.46
C PHE A 296 16.32 18.46 8.68
N GLY A 297 17.56 18.94 8.45
CA GLY A 297 18.75 18.13 8.71
C GLY A 297 18.95 17.84 10.19
N ALA A 298 18.78 18.86 11.05
CA ALA A 298 18.80 18.70 12.49
C ALA A 298 17.67 17.77 12.99
N TYR A 299 16.47 17.85 12.36
CA TYR A 299 15.38 16.92 12.64
C TYR A 299 15.76 15.47 12.31
N LEU A 300 16.31 15.21 11.13
CA LEU A 300 16.75 13.85 10.74
C LEU A 300 17.88 13.34 11.63
N GLY A 301 18.84 14.21 12.00
CA GLY A 301 19.91 13.86 12.94
C GLY A 301 19.38 13.42 14.30
N ALA A 302 18.40 14.14 14.85
CA ALA A 302 17.76 13.78 16.11
C ALA A 302 16.98 12.46 16.02
N MET A 303 16.30 12.20 14.89
CA MET A 303 15.63 10.93 14.64
C MET A 303 16.61 9.77 14.55
N ARG A 304 17.71 9.94 13.80
CA ARG A 304 18.75 8.93 13.68
C ARG A 304 19.35 8.59 15.05
N GLN A 305 19.73 9.58 15.84
CA GLN A 305 20.25 9.37 17.18
C GLN A 305 19.27 8.63 18.09
N CYS A 306 17.98 8.95 18.01
CA CYS A 306 16.95 8.25 18.76
C CYS A 306 16.87 6.76 18.37
N VAL A 307 16.88 6.45 17.07
CA VAL A 307 16.84 5.06 16.57
C VAL A 307 18.11 4.29 16.93
N GLU A 308 19.29 4.92 16.83
CA GLU A 308 20.57 4.32 17.22
C GLU A 308 20.64 4.02 18.73
N SER A 309 20.12 4.94 19.57
CA SER A 309 20.01 4.71 21.02
C SER A 309 19.07 3.54 21.35
N LEU A 310 17.95 3.45 20.63
CA LEU A 310 17.02 2.33 20.79
C LEU A 310 17.63 0.99 20.32
N ALA A 311 18.42 1.01 19.24
CA ALA A 311 19.13 -0.16 18.73
C ALA A 311 20.16 -0.67 19.73
N ALA A 312 20.92 0.24 20.38
CA ALA A 312 21.93 -0.13 21.37
C ALA A 312 21.33 -0.86 22.59
N LEU A 313 20.13 -0.46 23.03
CA LEU A 313 19.42 -1.16 24.12
C LEU A 313 18.93 -2.55 23.69
N HIS A 314 18.47 -2.69 22.45
CA HIS A 314 17.95 -3.96 21.94
C HIS A 314 19.02 -5.03 21.70
N HIS A 315 20.28 -4.65 21.46
CA HIS A 315 21.38 -5.60 21.30
C HIS A 315 21.92 -6.15 22.65
N GLY A 316 21.60 -5.51 23.77
CA GLY A 316 22.05 -5.91 25.12
C GLY A 316 21.27 -7.06 25.75
N ASP A 317 20.01 -7.25 25.42
CA ASP A 317 19.07 -8.16 26.12
C ASP A 317 18.49 -9.26 25.21
N GLY A 318 19.29 -10.01 24.50
CA GLY A 318 18.85 -11.22 23.78
C GLY A 318 17.74 -10.93 22.75
N ALA A 319 18.03 -10.11 21.79
CA ALA A 319 17.12 -9.53 20.78
C ALA A 319 16.40 -10.53 19.82
N GLU A 320 16.51 -11.85 20.06
CA GLU A 320 15.74 -12.86 19.29
C GLU A 320 14.24 -12.89 19.62
N VAL A 321 13.81 -12.14 20.63
CA VAL A 321 12.46 -12.28 21.22
C VAL A 321 11.39 -11.46 20.48
N CYS A 322 11.76 -10.43 19.69
CA CYS A 322 10.78 -9.47 19.16
C CYS A 322 10.14 -9.79 17.80
N VAL A 323 10.60 -10.80 17.07
CA VAL A 323 10.05 -11.09 15.72
C VAL A 323 8.80 -11.96 15.76
N ASN A 324 8.54 -12.67 16.88
CA ASN A 324 7.45 -13.67 17.00
C ASN A 324 6.48 -13.48 18.17
N ARG A 325 6.45 -12.35 18.88
CA ARG A 325 5.54 -12.18 20.03
C ARG A 325 4.48 -11.10 19.80
N ARG A 326 3.23 -11.44 20.12
CA ARG A 326 2.02 -10.61 19.97
C ARG A 326 1.85 -9.69 21.19
N CYS A 327 1.81 -8.37 21.06
CA CYS A 327 1.46 -7.43 22.12
C CYS A 327 0.07 -6.82 21.87
N HIS A 328 -0.87 -7.02 22.80
CA HIS A 328 -2.14 -6.31 22.84
C HIS A 328 -2.10 -5.20 23.92
N PRO A 329 -2.64 -3.99 23.71
CA PRO A 329 -2.61 -2.91 24.70
C PRO A 329 -3.41 -3.19 25.99
N HIS A 330 -4.22 -4.25 26.01
CA HIS A 330 -5.16 -4.55 27.11
C HIS A 330 -4.96 -5.89 27.81
N GLU A 331 -3.97 -6.71 27.42
CA GLU A 331 -3.74 -7.99 28.12
C GLU A 331 -2.26 -8.24 28.41
N ARG A 332 -1.98 -8.36 29.70
CA ARG A 332 -0.87 -9.03 30.42
C ARG A 332 0.37 -9.41 29.60
N LEU A 333 1.46 -8.68 29.85
CA LEU A 333 2.85 -9.15 29.84
C LEU A 333 3.20 -10.27 28.84
N GLY A 334 3.76 -9.91 27.68
CA GLY A 334 4.70 -10.79 26.98
C GLY A 334 4.36 -11.20 25.55
N GLU A 335 3.27 -10.78 24.95
CA GLU A 335 2.97 -11.12 23.56
C GLU A 335 2.98 -9.88 22.65
N TYR A 336 3.83 -9.92 21.61
CA TYR A 336 3.90 -8.89 20.59
C TYR A 336 2.72 -9.00 19.62
N TYR A 337 1.93 -7.91 19.49
CA TYR A 337 0.90 -7.79 18.46
C TYR A 337 1.45 -6.93 17.33
N PRO A 338 1.54 -7.45 16.10
CA PRO A 338 1.97 -6.63 14.97
C PRO A 338 1.03 -5.44 14.81
N TRP A 339 1.57 -4.29 14.37
CA TRP A 339 0.79 -3.07 14.18
C TRP A 339 -0.42 -3.27 13.26
N TYR A 340 -0.25 -4.06 12.20
CA TYR A 340 -1.34 -4.42 11.30
C TYR A 340 -2.41 -5.33 11.91
N GLY A 341 -2.08 -6.07 12.95
CA GLY A 341 -2.99 -6.96 13.69
C GLY A 341 -3.92 -6.24 14.67
N ARG A 342 -3.59 -5.01 15.07
CA ARG A 342 -4.31 -4.24 16.10
C ARG A 342 -5.79 -4.00 15.81
N HIS A 343 -6.18 -4.00 14.53
CA HIS A 343 -7.57 -3.81 14.08
C HIS A 343 -8.29 -5.13 13.82
N ARG A 344 -7.59 -6.25 13.88
CA ARG A 344 -8.17 -7.56 13.59
C ARG A 344 -8.81 -8.20 14.79
N GLY A 345 -9.00 -7.50 15.93
CA GLY A 345 -9.62 -8.05 17.15
C GLY A 345 -9.24 -9.50 17.40
N ALA A 346 -9.16 -9.99 18.60
CA ALA A 346 -8.91 -11.39 18.92
C ALA A 346 -10.01 -12.32 18.34
N PHE A 347 -10.14 -12.39 17.03
CA PHE A 347 -10.96 -13.37 16.35
C PHE A 347 -10.02 -14.48 15.91
N GLY A 348 -10.16 -15.54 16.71
CA GLY A 348 -9.55 -16.79 16.47
C GLY A 348 -9.67 -17.23 15.02
N VAL A 349 -8.67 -17.94 14.69
CA VAL A 349 -8.50 -19.03 13.73
C VAL A 349 -9.65 -19.24 12.78
#